data_9178e953bf538c09edf7e9bf79b83e7e
#
_entry.id   9178e953bf538c09edf7e9bf79b83e7e
#
_cell.length_a   1.000
_cell.length_b   1.000
_cell.length_c   1.000
_cell.angle_alpha   90.00
_cell.angle_beta   90.00
_cell.angle_gamma   90.00
#
_symmetry.space_group_name_H-M   'P 1'
#
loop_
_entity.id
_entity.type
_entity.pdbx_description
1 polymer ?
#
loop_
_entity_poly.entity_id
_entity_poly.type
_entity_poly.pdbx_seq_one_letter_code
_entity_poly.pdbx_strand_id
1 'polypeptide(L)'
;EKEYPCRSIVLATGVTHRHLGVPNEERLTGAGVSYCATCDGMFFRGKEVAVVGGGNTAIQDAEFLSDYCSKVYLIHRRDEFRGENSGVKRLKEKEKRMKLALRAYLLLIKC
;
A
#
# COMPACT_ATOMS: atom_id res chain seq x y z
N GLU A 1 25.66 28.70 14.91
CA GLU A 1 24.20 28.40 14.96
C GLU A 1 23.47 29.65 14.50
N LYS A 2 22.48 29.49 13.60
CA LYS A 2 21.62 30.56 13.15
C LYS A 2 20.27 30.42 13.81
N GLU A 3 19.79 31.46 14.44
CA GLU A 3 18.47 31.54 15.04
C GLU A 3 17.50 32.22 14.09
N TYR A 4 16.30 31.65 13.94
CA TYR A 4 15.23 32.21 13.12
C TYR A 4 14.01 32.45 13.99
N PRO A 5 13.78 33.69 14.47
CA PRO A 5 12.60 34.00 15.27
C PRO A 5 11.32 33.84 14.41
N CYS A 6 10.37 33.05 14.91
CA CYS A 6 9.13 32.80 14.19
C CYS A 6 7.95 32.64 15.15
N ARG A 7 6.73 32.82 14.65
CA ARG A 7 5.48 32.61 15.40
C ARG A 7 4.98 31.15 15.28
N SER A 8 5.37 30.49 14.20
CA SER A 8 4.95 29.10 13.90
C SER A 8 6.01 28.41 13.07
N ILE A 9 6.12 27.10 13.20
CA ILE A 9 7.01 26.27 12.41
C ILE A 9 6.18 25.20 11.71
N VAL A 10 6.42 25.01 10.42
CA VAL A 10 5.89 23.86 9.65
C VAL A 10 7.05 22.92 9.36
N LEU A 11 6.98 21.70 9.89
CA LEU A 11 7.94 20.64 9.62
C LEU A 11 7.45 19.80 8.44
N ALA A 12 8.13 19.89 7.31
CA ALA A 12 7.81 19.19 6.07
C ALA A 12 9.06 18.44 5.55
N THR A 13 9.62 17.57 6.40
CA THR A 13 10.90 16.89 6.15
C THR A 13 10.78 15.69 5.22
N GLY A 14 9.57 15.33 4.79
CA GLY A 14 9.29 14.19 3.94
C GLY A 14 9.41 12.86 4.67
N VAL A 15 9.12 11.80 3.94
CA VAL A 15 9.27 10.40 4.38
C VAL A 15 9.84 9.57 3.25
N THR A 16 10.50 8.47 3.61
CA THR A 16 10.94 7.46 2.64
C THR A 16 10.10 6.21 2.85
N HIS A 17 9.60 5.64 1.76
CA HIS A 17 8.88 4.38 1.81
C HIS A 17 9.82 3.22 2.19
N ARG A 18 9.27 2.20 2.82
CA ARG A 18 10.03 1.01 3.18
C ARG A 18 9.98 0.01 2.03
N HIS A 19 11.15 -0.45 1.59
CA HIS A 19 11.26 -1.54 0.63
C HIS A 19 10.85 -2.88 1.25
N LEU A 20 10.33 -3.78 0.41
CA LEU A 20 10.04 -5.17 0.80
C LEU A 20 11.32 -6.00 0.89
N GLY A 21 12.35 -5.61 0.12
CA GLY A 21 13.61 -6.36 0.01
C GLY A 21 13.48 -7.61 -0.87
N VAL A 22 12.51 -7.64 -1.78
CA VAL A 22 12.34 -8.74 -2.72
C VAL A 22 13.21 -8.58 -3.98
N PRO A 23 13.61 -9.68 -4.62
CA PRO A 23 14.38 -9.60 -5.86
C PRO A 23 13.68 -8.76 -6.92
N ASN A 24 14.45 -7.94 -7.61
CA ASN A 24 13.99 -7.05 -8.70
C ASN A 24 13.04 -5.92 -8.28
N GLU A 25 12.82 -5.67 -7.00
CA GLU A 25 11.93 -4.61 -6.53
C GLU A 25 12.29 -3.25 -7.14
N GLU A 26 13.57 -2.85 -7.05
CA GLU A 26 14.05 -1.59 -7.62
C GLU A 26 13.94 -1.56 -9.15
N ARG A 27 14.31 -2.64 -9.82
CA ARG A 27 14.24 -2.74 -11.28
C ARG A 27 12.83 -2.62 -11.83
N LEU A 28 11.84 -3.07 -11.06
CA LEU A 28 10.42 -3.05 -11.43
C LEU A 28 9.69 -1.80 -10.91
N THR A 29 10.36 -0.93 -10.17
CA THR A 29 9.76 0.33 -9.73
C THR A 29 9.41 1.19 -10.96
N GLY A 30 8.13 1.59 -11.05
CA GLY A 30 7.56 2.25 -12.24
C GLY A 30 7.19 1.31 -13.40
N ALA A 31 7.56 0.00 -13.31
CA ALA A 31 7.26 -0.99 -14.34
C ALA A 31 6.49 -2.21 -13.79
N GLY A 32 5.84 -2.09 -12.65
CA GLY A 32 5.07 -3.15 -11.99
C GLY A 32 5.07 -3.04 -10.47
N VAL A 33 6.06 -2.37 -9.89
CA VAL A 33 6.12 -2.01 -8.47
C VAL A 33 5.87 -0.51 -8.33
N SER A 34 4.98 -0.14 -7.42
CA SER A 34 4.68 1.25 -7.08
C SER A 34 4.56 1.41 -5.57
N TYR A 35 4.91 2.59 -5.08
CA TYR A 35 4.75 2.99 -3.68
C TYR A 35 3.67 4.07 -3.49
N CYS A 36 2.95 4.40 -4.58
CA CYS A 36 1.90 5.40 -4.56
C CYS A 36 0.71 4.93 -5.40
N ALA A 37 -0.29 4.34 -4.77
CA ALA A 37 -1.46 3.83 -5.47
C ALA A 37 -2.25 4.94 -6.19
N THR A 38 -2.34 6.12 -5.60
CA THR A 38 -3.02 7.27 -6.21
C THR A 38 -2.25 7.87 -7.38
N CYS A 39 -0.91 7.73 -7.41
CA CYS A 39 -0.09 8.20 -8.53
C CYS A 39 -0.19 7.27 -9.73
N ASP A 40 -0.04 5.97 -9.49
CA ASP A 40 0.21 4.97 -10.52
C ASP A 40 -0.96 3.99 -10.72
N GLY A 41 -1.96 4.00 -9.84
CA GLY A 41 -3.02 3.00 -9.81
C GLY A 41 -3.79 2.86 -11.13
N MET A 42 -3.92 3.94 -11.89
CA MET A 42 -4.62 3.94 -13.17
C MET A 42 -3.91 3.08 -14.23
N PHE A 43 -2.58 2.90 -14.17
CA PHE A 43 -1.84 2.02 -15.07
C PHE A 43 -2.16 0.54 -14.85
N PHE A 44 -2.74 0.22 -13.69
CA PHE A 44 -3.13 -1.15 -13.32
C PHE A 44 -4.64 -1.40 -13.48
N ARG A 45 -5.37 -0.51 -14.15
CA ARG A 45 -6.79 -0.67 -14.39
C ARG A 45 -7.10 -1.99 -15.07
N GLY A 46 -8.06 -2.74 -14.52
CA GLY A 46 -8.47 -4.04 -15.02
C GLY A 46 -7.49 -5.20 -14.75
N LYS A 47 -6.33 -4.91 -14.13
CA LYS A 47 -5.34 -5.94 -13.77
C LYS A 47 -5.57 -6.47 -12.36
N GLU A 48 -4.98 -7.62 -12.05
CA GLU A 48 -4.85 -8.11 -10.69
C GLU A 48 -3.61 -7.49 -10.04
N VAL A 49 -3.74 -7.00 -8.81
CA VAL A 49 -2.66 -6.32 -8.09
C VAL A 49 -2.53 -6.85 -6.67
N ALA A 50 -1.33 -6.73 -6.11
CA ALA A 50 -1.06 -7.02 -4.71
C ALA A 50 -0.64 -5.75 -3.98
N VAL A 51 -1.26 -5.48 -2.83
CA VAL A 51 -0.89 -4.42 -1.89
C VAL A 51 -0.26 -5.08 -0.68
N VAL A 52 0.94 -4.68 -0.32
CA VAL A 52 1.67 -5.25 0.82
C VAL A 52 1.73 -4.26 1.96
N GLY A 53 1.11 -4.59 3.06
CA GLY A 53 1.07 -3.76 4.25
C GLY A 53 -0.13 -4.03 5.15
N GLY A 54 -0.19 -3.36 6.30
CA GLY A 54 -1.29 -3.53 7.25
C GLY A 54 -1.58 -2.28 8.07
N GLY A 55 -1.02 -1.13 7.68
CA GLY A 55 -1.34 0.18 8.23
C GLY A 55 -2.41 0.89 7.41
N ASN A 56 -2.78 2.10 7.82
CA ASN A 56 -3.80 2.92 7.16
C ASN A 56 -3.51 3.12 5.67
N THR A 57 -2.28 3.42 5.29
CA THR A 57 -1.89 3.61 3.88
C THR A 57 -2.23 2.39 3.04
N ALA A 58 -1.80 1.19 3.45
CA ALA A 58 -2.06 -0.03 2.70
C ALA A 58 -3.57 -0.35 2.58
N ILE A 59 -4.34 -0.06 3.62
CA ILE A 59 -5.79 -0.22 3.64
C ILE A 59 -6.45 0.76 2.65
N GLN A 60 -6.07 2.03 2.69
CA GLN A 60 -6.58 3.06 1.79
C GLN A 60 -6.19 2.80 0.34
N ASP A 61 -4.95 2.40 0.09
CA ASP A 61 -4.46 2.04 -1.24
C ASP A 61 -5.21 0.83 -1.81
N ALA A 62 -5.43 -0.20 -1.00
CA ALA A 62 -6.20 -1.36 -1.41
C ALA A 62 -7.68 -1.02 -1.69
N GLU A 63 -8.29 -0.17 -0.87
CA GLU A 63 -9.64 0.34 -1.08
C GLU A 63 -9.72 1.12 -2.41
N PHE A 64 -8.80 2.05 -2.65
CA PHE A 64 -8.72 2.83 -3.88
C PHE A 64 -8.55 1.93 -5.11
N LEU A 65 -7.57 1.02 -5.10
CA LEU A 65 -7.31 0.12 -6.22
C LEU A 65 -8.47 -0.84 -6.51
N SER A 66 -9.27 -1.19 -5.50
CA SER A 66 -10.43 -2.06 -5.69
C SER A 66 -11.52 -1.46 -6.62
N ASP A 67 -11.52 -0.15 -6.82
CA ASP A 67 -12.45 0.51 -7.72
C ASP A 67 -12.03 0.42 -9.20
N TYR A 68 -10.74 0.22 -9.46
CA TYR A 68 -10.16 0.24 -10.81
C TYR A 68 -9.62 -1.12 -11.27
N CYS A 69 -9.07 -1.90 -10.34
CA CYS A 69 -8.47 -3.20 -10.64
C CYS A 69 -9.51 -4.31 -10.69
N SER A 70 -9.24 -5.37 -11.45
CA SER A 70 -10.11 -6.54 -11.51
C SER A 70 -10.08 -7.33 -10.19
N LYS A 71 -8.92 -7.33 -9.52
CA LYS A 71 -8.72 -7.97 -8.22
C LYS A 71 -7.59 -7.34 -7.43
N VAL A 72 -7.77 -7.21 -6.13
CA VAL A 72 -6.75 -6.70 -5.21
C VAL A 72 -6.48 -7.72 -4.12
N TYR A 73 -5.21 -8.09 -3.96
CA TYR A 73 -4.74 -8.94 -2.87
C TYR A 73 -4.07 -8.07 -1.82
N LEU A 74 -4.67 -7.93 -0.64
CA LEU A 74 -4.04 -7.24 0.49
C LEU A 74 -3.27 -8.26 1.33
N ILE A 75 -1.95 -8.14 1.30
CA ILE A 75 -1.01 -9.07 1.94
C ILE A 75 -0.46 -8.45 3.21
N HIS A 76 -0.65 -9.09 4.35
CA HIS A 76 -0.13 -8.64 5.62
C HIS A 76 0.51 -9.79 6.41
N ARG A 77 1.68 -9.52 7.02
CA ARG A 77 2.45 -10.53 7.76
C ARG A 77 1.91 -10.89 9.15
N ARG A 78 0.97 -10.12 9.68
CA ARG A 78 0.36 -10.33 10.99
C ARG A 78 -1.08 -10.79 10.85
N ASP A 79 -1.67 -11.25 11.96
CA ASP A 79 -3.05 -11.71 12.02
C ASP A 79 -4.06 -10.57 11.97
N GLU A 80 -3.64 -9.39 12.44
CA GLU A 80 -4.50 -8.22 12.55
C GLU A 80 -3.87 -7.01 11.86
N PHE A 81 -4.71 -6.22 11.22
CA PHE A 81 -4.32 -4.94 10.66
C PHE A 81 -4.09 -3.93 11.79
N ARG A 82 -3.10 -3.06 11.60
CA ARG A 82 -2.84 -1.94 12.52
C ARG A 82 -3.53 -0.65 12.10
N GLY A 83 -4.21 -0.66 10.96
CA GLY A 83 -4.99 0.45 10.47
C GLY A 83 -6.33 0.56 11.19
N GLU A 84 -7.04 1.65 10.94
CA GLU A 84 -8.33 1.92 11.56
C GLU A 84 -9.37 0.85 11.22
N ASN A 85 -10.15 0.45 12.23
CA ASN A 85 -11.21 -0.55 12.08
C ASN A 85 -12.27 -0.16 11.04
N SER A 86 -12.52 1.14 10.87
CA SER A 86 -13.43 1.68 9.85
C SER A 86 -12.98 1.33 8.42
N GLY A 87 -11.67 1.48 8.14
CA GLY A 87 -11.09 1.11 6.85
C GLY A 87 -11.14 -0.40 6.61
N VAL A 88 -10.79 -1.19 7.61
CA VAL A 88 -10.86 -2.66 7.53
C VAL A 88 -12.30 -3.14 7.25
N LYS A 89 -13.30 -2.49 7.87
CA LYS A 89 -14.70 -2.81 7.63
C LYS A 89 -15.11 -2.54 6.18
N ARG A 90 -14.75 -1.37 5.62
CA ARG A 90 -15.03 -1.04 4.22
C ARG A 90 -14.37 -2.02 3.23
N LEU A 91 -13.15 -2.47 3.55
CA LEU A 91 -12.48 -3.50 2.75
C LEU A 91 -13.25 -4.82 2.72
N LYS A 92 -13.77 -5.27 3.86
CA LYS A 92 -14.59 -6.49 3.94
C LYS A 92 -15.88 -6.39 3.13
N GLU A 93 -16.47 -5.20 3.05
CA GLU A 93 -17.66 -4.96 2.22
C GLU A 93 -17.39 -5.09 0.70
N LYS A 94 -16.11 -4.96 0.30
CA LYS A 94 -15.65 -5.10 -1.10
C LYS A 94 -15.11 -6.49 -1.45
N GLU A 95 -15.48 -7.54 -0.73
CA GLU A 95 -14.94 -8.92 -0.85
C GLU A 95 -14.94 -9.49 -2.28
N LYS A 96 -15.86 -9.08 -3.14
CA LYS A 96 -15.93 -9.57 -4.53
C LYS A 96 -14.66 -9.28 -5.35
N ARG A 97 -13.96 -8.18 -5.02
CA ARG A 97 -12.73 -7.74 -5.71
C ARG A 97 -11.49 -7.80 -4.84
N MET A 98 -11.66 -8.16 -3.56
CA MET A 98 -10.59 -8.17 -2.59
C MET A 98 -10.35 -9.56 -2.02
N LYS A 99 -9.07 -9.92 -1.88
CA LYS A 99 -8.64 -11.07 -1.08
C LYS A 99 -7.66 -10.62 0.00
N LEU A 100 -7.95 -11.00 1.23
CA LEU A 100 -7.07 -10.75 2.37
C LEU A 100 -6.16 -11.97 2.55
N ALA A 101 -4.85 -11.75 2.56
CA ALA A 101 -3.86 -12.76 2.90
C ALA A 101 -3.14 -12.35 4.19
N LEU A 102 -3.66 -12.82 5.31
CA LEU A 102 -3.05 -12.65 6.63
C LEU A 102 -2.04 -13.78 6.86
N ARG A 103 -1.01 -13.52 7.69
CA ARG A 103 0.13 -14.44 7.95
C ARG A 103 0.91 -14.84 6.69
N ALA A 104 0.80 -14.09 5.61
CA ALA A 104 1.60 -14.35 4.44
C ALA A 104 3.08 -14.03 4.76
N TYR A 105 3.82 -15.05 5.15
CA TYR A 105 5.25 -15.05 4.90
C TYR A 105 5.39 -15.06 3.39
N LEU A 106 6.13 -14.10 2.87
CA LEU A 106 6.35 -13.94 1.44
C LEU A 106 6.93 -15.23 0.84
N LEU A 107 6.07 -16.20 0.58
CA LEU A 107 6.36 -17.27 -0.35
C LEU A 107 6.29 -16.62 -1.72
N LEU A 108 7.49 -16.29 -2.22
CA LEU A 108 7.82 -15.89 -3.57
C LEU A 108 6.64 -16.00 -4.53
N ILE A 109 6.09 -14.87 -4.91
CA ILE A 109 5.31 -14.78 -6.14
C ILE A 109 6.35 -15.01 -7.26
N LYS A 110 6.44 -16.24 -7.72
CA LYS A 110 7.08 -16.55 -8.99
C LYS A 110 6.19 -15.94 -10.06
N CYS A 111 6.63 -14.86 -10.66
CA CYS A 111 6.18 -14.50 -12.00
C CYS A 111 6.77 -15.48 -13.02
#